data_c28221c8754ed7d3394d7d5d219fc112
#
_entry.id   c28221c8754ed7d3394d7d5d219fc112
#
_cell.length_a   1.000
_cell.length_b   1.000
_cell.length_c   1.000
_cell.angle_alpha   90.00
_cell.angle_beta   90.00
_cell.angle_gamma   90.00
#
_symmetry.space_group_name_H-M   'P 1'
#
loop_
_entity.id
_entity.type
_entity.pdbx_description
1 polymer ?
#
loop_
_entity_poly.entity_id
_entity_poly.type
_entity_poly.pdbx_seq_one_letter_code
_entity_poly.pdbx_strand_id
1 'polypeptide(L)'
;MRISEKIITEINQKPFSTTGKSSVVGLDGFVDKIVTPVDKRHGLAGNFDAIETIADLGERISAAAGKSANLELFPRFEKLGGNGPIMANAMLSLGLKVRYVGALGHPAIQPVFEEFAKKTEAVSLTEPGITTALEFKDGKLMFGNTRSLEEIDFARIMECCEEGKFLEMMANADVVSIVNWTMIPKMTSILVELVDRVLPNLPPRDTRSFFFDLTDPAKRSKDDIFEVLQVISRFQAHAEATLGLNYNEALQVCE
;
A
#
# COMPACT_ATOMS: atom_id res chain seq x y z
N MET A 1 -16.24 -5.32 -30.28
CA MET A 1 -16.61 -5.14 -28.87
C MET A 1 -15.32 -4.82 -28.09
N ARG A 2 -15.27 -3.70 -27.39
CA ARG A 2 -14.09 -3.35 -26.58
C ARG A 2 -13.95 -4.34 -25.41
N ILE A 3 -12.72 -4.61 -24.97
CA ILE A 3 -12.46 -5.54 -23.85
C ILE A 3 -13.31 -5.16 -22.62
N SER A 4 -13.46 -3.85 -22.34
CA SER A 4 -14.29 -3.32 -21.25
C SER A 4 -15.78 -3.70 -21.38
N GLU A 5 -16.35 -3.70 -22.59
CA GLU A 5 -17.75 -4.08 -22.80
C GLU A 5 -17.99 -5.57 -22.60
N LYS A 6 -16.99 -6.40 -22.98
CA LYS A 6 -17.04 -7.83 -22.73
C LYS A 6 -17.01 -8.14 -21.24
N ILE A 7 -16.09 -7.51 -20.48
CA ILE A 7 -15.97 -7.69 -19.03
C ILE A 7 -17.26 -7.24 -18.32
N ILE A 8 -17.81 -6.08 -18.66
CA ILE A 8 -19.08 -5.59 -18.11
C ILE A 8 -20.22 -6.58 -18.37
N THR A 9 -20.28 -7.11 -19.58
CA THR A 9 -21.31 -8.11 -19.96
C THR A 9 -21.16 -9.39 -19.14
N GLU A 10 -19.93 -9.89 -18.96
CA GLU A 10 -19.65 -11.08 -18.17
C GLU A 10 -19.97 -10.88 -16.67
N ILE A 11 -19.62 -9.72 -16.10
CA ILE A 11 -19.93 -9.38 -14.70
C ILE A 11 -21.46 -9.32 -14.50
N ASN A 12 -22.20 -8.72 -15.42
CA ASN A 12 -23.66 -8.61 -15.34
C ASN A 12 -24.37 -9.96 -15.52
N GLN A 13 -23.76 -10.91 -16.24
CA GLN A 13 -24.32 -12.24 -16.46
C GLN A 13 -24.00 -13.24 -15.34
N LYS A 14 -22.95 -13.03 -14.57
CA LYS A 14 -22.57 -13.87 -13.44
C LYS A 14 -22.81 -13.08 -12.14
N PRO A 15 -23.81 -13.44 -11.33
CA PRO A 15 -23.99 -12.79 -10.03
C PRO A 15 -22.72 -13.01 -9.19
N PHE A 16 -21.96 -11.93 -9.03
CA PHE A 16 -20.78 -11.92 -8.17
C PHE A 16 -21.23 -11.80 -6.73
N SER A 17 -20.91 -12.77 -5.91
CA SER A 17 -21.18 -12.70 -4.46
C SER A 17 -19.88 -12.78 -3.69
N THR A 18 -19.65 -11.79 -2.85
CA THR A 18 -18.57 -11.76 -1.86
C THR A 18 -18.99 -12.28 -0.49
N THR A 19 -20.28 -12.64 -0.35
CA THR A 19 -20.82 -13.10 0.92
C THR A 19 -20.08 -14.35 1.41
N GLY A 20 -19.56 -14.28 2.63
CA GLY A 20 -18.78 -15.36 3.24
C GLY A 20 -17.34 -15.48 2.74
N LYS A 21 -16.91 -14.63 1.82
CA LYS A 21 -15.52 -14.58 1.37
C LYS A 21 -14.63 -13.81 2.35
N SER A 22 -13.39 -14.25 2.44
CA SER A 22 -12.39 -13.68 3.33
C SER A 22 -11.11 -13.29 2.58
N SER A 23 -10.43 -12.27 3.07
CA SER A 23 -9.13 -11.87 2.54
C SER A 23 -8.11 -11.58 3.63
N VAL A 24 -6.84 -11.81 3.30
CA VAL A 24 -5.68 -11.29 4.03
C VAL A 24 -5.02 -10.25 3.13
N VAL A 25 -4.78 -9.06 3.66
CA VAL A 25 -4.17 -7.94 2.93
C VAL A 25 -2.97 -7.42 3.71
N GLY A 26 -1.90 -7.11 3.03
CA GLY A 26 -0.69 -6.53 3.62
C GLY A 26 0.29 -6.00 2.56
N LEU A 27 1.44 -5.41 2.96
CA LEU A 27 1.98 -5.29 4.32
C LEU A 27 2.26 -3.83 4.73
N ASP A 28 2.02 -2.86 3.83
CA ASP A 28 2.35 -1.46 4.07
C ASP A 28 1.37 -0.76 5.03
N GLY A 29 1.53 0.52 5.18
CA GLY A 29 0.65 1.45 5.88
C GLY A 29 1.33 2.81 5.91
N PHE A 30 0.58 3.85 5.61
CA PHE A 30 1.09 5.22 5.59
C PHE A 30 0.15 6.17 6.31
N VAL A 31 0.73 7.13 7.02
CA VAL A 31 -0.01 8.32 7.45
C VAL A 31 0.23 9.40 6.40
N ASP A 32 -0.82 9.77 5.68
CA ASP A 32 -0.77 10.87 4.72
C ASP A 32 -1.07 12.18 5.45
N LYS A 33 -0.06 13.03 5.60
CA LYS A 33 -0.15 14.38 6.17
C LYS A 33 -0.39 15.37 5.04
N ILE A 34 -1.62 15.86 4.95
CA ILE A 34 -1.99 16.86 3.95
C ILE A 34 -1.63 18.23 4.47
N VAL A 35 -0.80 18.95 3.74
CA VAL A 35 -0.28 20.26 4.14
C VAL A 35 -0.42 21.29 3.01
N THR A 36 -0.47 22.56 3.37
CA THR A 36 -0.47 23.67 2.42
C THR A 36 0.81 24.47 2.60
N PRO A 37 1.63 24.69 1.55
CA PRO A 37 2.77 25.57 1.64
C PRO A 37 2.33 27.03 1.71
N VAL A 38 2.89 27.75 2.68
CA VAL A 38 2.56 29.16 2.97
C VAL A 38 3.46 30.09 2.16
N ASP A 39 2.85 31.02 1.46
CA ASP A 39 3.58 32.12 0.81
C ASP A 39 3.78 33.30 1.78
N LYS A 40 2.69 33.86 2.30
CA LYS A 40 2.71 35.00 3.23
C LYS A 40 1.74 34.81 4.38
N ARG A 41 2.19 35.13 5.58
CA ARG A 41 1.33 35.15 6.75
C ARG A 41 0.68 36.52 6.97
N HIS A 42 -0.60 36.50 7.37
CA HIS A 42 -1.37 37.69 7.72
C HIS A 42 -1.88 37.57 9.18
N GLY A 43 -1.02 37.84 10.15
CA GLY A 43 -1.41 37.81 11.55
C GLY A 43 -1.43 36.43 12.19
N LEU A 44 -2.58 36.05 12.79
CA LEU A 44 -2.70 34.80 13.55
C LEU A 44 -2.74 33.54 12.65
N ALA A 45 -2.48 32.39 13.28
CA ALA A 45 -2.47 31.10 12.62
C ALA A 45 -3.76 30.85 11.79
N GLY A 46 -3.59 30.37 10.57
CA GLY A 46 -4.70 30.10 9.64
C GLY A 46 -5.06 31.22 8.67
N ASN A 47 -4.54 32.45 8.88
CA ASN A 47 -4.69 33.55 7.94
C ASN A 47 -3.40 33.73 7.14
N PHE A 48 -3.35 33.21 5.93
CA PHE A 48 -2.17 33.21 5.06
C PHE A 48 -2.56 33.08 3.58
N ASP A 49 -1.68 33.57 2.71
CA ASP A 49 -1.69 33.25 1.30
C ASP A 49 -0.95 31.94 1.08
N ALA A 50 -1.53 31.03 0.32
CA ALA A 50 -0.89 29.76 -0.05
C ALA A 50 -0.05 29.91 -1.33
N ILE A 51 1.01 29.12 -1.44
CA ILE A 51 1.65 28.87 -2.74
C ILE A 51 0.67 27.96 -3.52
N GLU A 52 0.12 28.46 -4.63
CA GLU A 52 -1.02 27.82 -5.28
C GLU A 52 -0.62 26.78 -6.34
N THR A 53 0.58 26.89 -6.91
CA THR A 53 1.04 26.01 -7.99
C THR A 53 2.38 25.35 -7.68
N ILE A 54 2.63 24.19 -8.29
CA ILE A 54 3.94 23.52 -8.24
C ILE A 54 5.00 24.42 -8.88
N ALA A 55 4.63 25.16 -9.93
CA ALA A 55 5.54 26.09 -10.60
C ALA A 55 6.02 27.20 -9.66
N ASP A 56 5.10 27.86 -8.93
CA ASP A 56 5.44 28.90 -7.95
C ASP A 56 6.34 28.36 -6.82
N LEU A 57 6.05 27.15 -6.34
CA LEU A 57 6.90 26.47 -5.36
C LEU A 57 8.30 26.20 -5.94
N GLY A 58 8.37 25.75 -7.18
CA GLY A 58 9.63 25.50 -7.90
C GLY A 58 10.49 26.74 -8.04
N GLU A 59 9.90 27.88 -8.40
CA GLU A 59 10.58 29.18 -8.48
C GLU A 59 11.13 29.59 -7.10
N ARG A 60 10.33 29.43 -6.04
CA ARG A 60 10.75 29.78 -4.68
C ARG A 60 11.90 28.90 -4.18
N ILE A 61 11.88 27.61 -4.48
CA ILE A 61 12.96 26.68 -4.17
C ILE A 61 14.23 27.06 -4.94
N SER A 62 14.11 27.36 -6.24
CA SER A 62 15.24 27.76 -7.08
C SER A 62 15.88 29.07 -6.61
N ALA A 63 15.07 30.03 -6.18
CA ALA A 63 15.56 31.31 -5.64
C ALA A 63 16.30 31.15 -4.29
N ALA A 64 16.11 30.03 -3.59
CA ALA A 64 16.83 29.71 -2.37
C ALA A 64 18.22 29.11 -2.59
N ALA A 65 18.58 28.77 -3.83
CA ALA A 65 19.89 28.21 -4.15
C ALA A 65 21.04 29.15 -3.70
N GLY A 66 22.02 28.58 -2.96
CA GLY A 66 23.12 29.35 -2.36
C GLY A 66 22.74 30.18 -1.13
N LYS A 67 21.52 30.07 -0.62
CA LYS A 67 21.02 30.79 0.56
C LYS A 67 20.31 29.80 1.51
N SER A 68 20.06 30.23 2.74
CA SER A 68 19.12 29.54 3.65
C SER A 68 17.72 30.09 3.42
N ALA A 69 16.73 29.22 3.27
CA ALA A 69 15.33 29.59 3.16
C ALA A 69 14.47 28.73 4.08
N ASN A 70 13.40 29.31 4.62
CA ASN A 70 12.39 28.62 5.39
C ASN A 70 11.09 28.60 4.59
N LEU A 71 10.48 27.42 4.45
CA LEU A 71 9.17 27.25 3.86
C LEU A 71 8.25 26.65 4.93
N GLU A 72 7.22 27.39 5.29
CA GLU A 72 6.24 26.91 6.24
C GLU A 72 5.22 25.99 5.55
N LEU A 73 4.95 24.84 6.19
CA LEU A 73 3.91 23.91 5.78
C LEU A 73 2.77 23.96 6.80
N PHE A 74 1.63 24.49 6.42
CA PHE A 74 0.46 24.54 7.31
C PHE A 74 -0.28 23.20 7.28
N PRO A 75 -0.42 22.50 8.43
CA PRO A 75 -1.10 21.22 8.48
C PRO A 75 -2.61 21.38 8.26
N ARG A 76 -3.19 20.55 7.40
CA ARG A 76 -4.62 20.51 7.14
C ARG A 76 -5.30 19.38 7.91
N PHE A 77 -4.93 18.17 7.59
CA PHE A 77 -5.42 16.96 8.24
C PHE A 77 -4.48 15.78 7.95
N GLU A 78 -4.67 14.73 8.72
CA GLU A 78 -4.03 13.44 8.49
C GLU A 78 -5.09 12.41 8.10
N LYS A 79 -4.73 11.47 7.23
CA LYS A 79 -5.58 10.36 6.84
C LYS A 79 -4.75 9.09 6.68
N LEU A 80 -5.44 7.95 6.75
CA LEU A 80 -4.81 6.69 6.41
C LEU A 80 -4.44 6.69 4.93
N GLY A 81 -3.25 6.16 4.62
CA GLY A 81 -2.70 5.95 3.30
C GLY A 81 -2.05 4.58 3.20
N GLY A 82 -1.46 4.32 2.03
CA GLY A 82 -0.87 3.04 1.69
C GLY A 82 -1.78 2.19 0.82
N ASN A 83 -1.17 1.41 -0.09
CA ASN A 83 -1.93 0.58 -1.03
C ASN A 83 -2.71 -0.52 -0.31
N GLY A 84 -2.10 -1.13 0.72
CA GLY A 84 -2.72 -2.15 1.53
C GLY A 84 -3.99 -1.67 2.25
N PRO A 85 -3.93 -0.60 3.07
CA PRO A 85 -5.12 -0.09 3.75
C PRO A 85 -6.22 0.38 2.79
N ILE A 86 -5.86 0.99 1.66
CA ILE A 86 -6.84 1.42 0.63
C ILE A 86 -7.52 0.20 0.00
N MET A 87 -6.76 -0.82 -0.37
CA MET A 87 -7.30 -2.07 -0.92
C MET A 87 -8.18 -2.80 0.10
N ALA A 88 -7.75 -2.90 1.34
CA ALA A 88 -8.51 -3.52 2.42
C ALA A 88 -9.86 -2.81 2.65
N ASN A 89 -9.89 -1.48 2.63
CA ASN A 89 -11.14 -0.71 2.71
C ASN A 89 -12.06 -0.97 1.52
N ALA A 90 -11.51 -1.09 0.31
CA ALA A 90 -12.31 -1.45 -0.87
C ALA A 90 -12.91 -2.86 -0.72
N MET A 91 -12.15 -3.84 -0.25
CA MET A 91 -12.63 -5.20 0.00
C MET A 91 -13.70 -5.25 1.10
N LEU A 92 -13.54 -4.49 2.20
CA LEU A 92 -14.58 -4.33 3.22
C LEU A 92 -15.89 -3.76 2.63
N SER A 93 -15.77 -2.76 1.76
CA SER A 93 -16.92 -2.14 1.08
C SER A 93 -17.65 -3.12 0.14
N LEU A 94 -16.93 -4.10 -0.37
CA LEU A 94 -17.48 -5.20 -1.16
C LEU A 94 -18.07 -6.32 -0.29
N GLY A 95 -18.00 -6.22 1.03
CA GLY A 95 -18.58 -7.19 1.96
C GLY A 95 -17.68 -8.39 2.28
N LEU A 96 -16.39 -8.37 1.94
CA LEU A 96 -15.45 -9.41 2.38
C LEU A 96 -15.12 -9.24 3.86
N LYS A 97 -14.85 -10.37 4.53
CA LYS A 97 -14.16 -10.34 5.81
C LYS A 97 -12.67 -10.13 5.57
N VAL A 98 -12.12 -9.03 6.07
CA VAL A 98 -10.71 -8.67 5.83
C VAL A 98 -9.91 -8.82 7.11
N ARG A 99 -8.76 -9.48 7.02
CA ARG A 99 -7.68 -9.45 8.01
C ARG A 99 -6.50 -8.68 7.43
N TYR A 100 -5.98 -7.75 8.20
CA TYR A 100 -4.89 -6.89 7.76
C TYR A 100 -3.61 -7.16 8.56
N VAL A 101 -2.47 -7.28 7.86
CA VAL A 101 -1.15 -7.40 8.50
C VAL A 101 -0.27 -6.32 7.88
N GLY A 102 0.22 -5.35 8.66
CA GLY A 102 1.03 -4.27 8.08
C GLY A 102 1.47 -3.19 9.07
N ALA A 103 1.97 -2.08 8.54
CA ALA A 103 2.53 -0.97 9.30
C ALA A 103 1.45 0.01 9.74
N LEU A 104 0.88 -0.17 10.92
CA LEU A 104 -0.20 0.67 11.45
C LEU A 104 0.15 1.39 12.77
N GLY A 105 1.38 1.20 13.26
CA GLY A 105 1.87 1.68 14.55
C GLY A 105 2.24 0.54 15.50
N HIS A 106 3.39 0.66 16.17
CA HIS A 106 3.86 -0.32 17.14
C HIS A 106 4.66 0.37 18.26
N PRO A 107 4.40 0.08 19.56
CA PRO A 107 3.51 -0.98 20.08
C PRO A 107 2.01 -0.65 20.05
N ALA A 108 1.63 0.58 19.69
CA ALA A 108 0.23 1.00 19.64
C ALA A 108 -0.17 1.44 18.23
N ILE A 109 -1.37 1.06 17.83
CA ILE A 109 -1.97 1.51 16.56
C ILE A 109 -2.05 3.04 16.55
N GLN A 110 -1.60 3.67 15.47
CA GLN A 110 -1.72 5.11 15.27
C GLN A 110 -3.21 5.52 15.18
N PRO A 111 -3.61 6.66 15.78
CA PRO A 111 -5.02 7.07 15.85
C PRO A 111 -5.76 7.05 14.51
N VAL A 112 -5.06 7.41 13.43
CA VAL A 112 -5.62 7.42 12.06
C VAL A 112 -6.04 6.04 11.57
N PHE A 113 -5.52 4.96 12.14
CA PHE A 113 -5.85 3.57 11.78
C PHE A 113 -6.78 2.87 12.77
N GLU A 114 -7.17 3.47 13.89
CA GLU A 114 -7.93 2.78 14.94
C GLU A 114 -9.24 2.14 14.43
N GLU A 115 -10.02 2.90 13.65
CA GLU A 115 -11.27 2.36 13.07
C GLU A 115 -11.02 1.27 12.02
N PHE A 116 -9.99 1.47 11.20
CA PHE A 116 -9.56 0.51 10.21
C PHE A 116 -9.12 -0.80 10.87
N ALA A 117 -8.27 -0.71 11.88
CA ALA A 117 -7.76 -1.87 12.60
C ALA A 117 -8.87 -2.69 13.26
N LYS A 118 -9.90 -2.04 13.82
CA LYS A 118 -11.07 -2.74 14.39
C LYS A 118 -11.88 -3.47 13.32
N LYS A 119 -12.05 -2.88 12.14
CA LYS A 119 -12.83 -3.47 11.03
C LYS A 119 -12.11 -4.62 10.34
N THR A 120 -10.77 -4.66 10.39
CA THR A 120 -9.93 -5.62 9.67
C THR A 120 -9.27 -6.67 10.56
N GLU A 121 -9.59 -6.73 11.85
CA GLU A 121 -8.88 -7.59 12.80
C GLU A 121 -7.35 -7.47 12.60
N ALA A 122 -6.83 -6.22 12.57
CA ALA A 122 -5.49 -5.94 12.11
C ALA A 122 -4.40 -6.38 13.10
N VAL A 123 -3.29 -6.84 12.55
CA VAL A 123 -2.01 -7.01 13.26
C VAL A 123 -1.03 -5.96 12.74
N SER A 124 -0.50 -5.14 13.63
CA SER A 124 0.51 -4.15 13.27
C SER A 124 1.91 -4.68 13.48
N LEU A 125 2.76 -4.46 12.47
CA LEU A 125 4.14 -4.93 12.44
C LEU A 125 5.13 -3.88 12.94
N THR A 126 4.91 -2.61 12.59
CA THR A 126 5.82 -1.49 12.85
C THR A 126 5.08 -0.15 12.72
N GLU A 127 5.80 0.94 12.91
CA GLU A 127 5.30 2.28 12.60
C GLU A 127 5.00 2.43 11.10
N PRO A 128 3.94 3.17 10.72
CA PRO A 128 3.63 3.42 9.32
C PRO A 128 4.68 4.29 8.65
N GLY A 129 4.79 4.20 7.35
CA GLY A 129 5.44 5.22 6.54
C GLY A 129 4.69 6.56 6.68
N ILE A 130 5.38 7.66 6.42
CA ILE A 130 4.78 8.99 6.46
C ILE A 130 4.87 9.61 5.07
N THR A 131 3.76 10.08 4.55
CA THR A 131 3.72 10.90 3.33
C THR A 131 3.32 12.32 3.68
N THR A 132 4.19 13.29 3.42
CA THR A 132 3.82 14.71 3.43
C THR A 132 3.35 15.08 2.03
N ALA A 133 2.07 15.38 1.90
CA ALA A 133 1.42 15.65 0.62
C ALA A 133 1.04 17.14 0.51
N LEU A 134 1.61 17.81 -0.48
CA LEU A 134 1.30 19.17 -0.85
C LEU A 134 0.34 19.14 -2.04
N GLU A 135 -0.86 19.68 -1.87
CA GLU A 135 -1.87 19.75 -2.92
C GLU A 135 -1.93 21.16 -3.51
N PHE A 136 -1.83 21.25 -4.83
CA PHE A 136 -1.81 22.48 -5.62
C PHE A 136 -2.94 22.48 -6.65
N LYS A 137 -3.19 23.63 -7.27
CA LYS A 137 -4.18 23.75 -8.35
C LYS A 137 -3.77 22.99 -9.62
N ASP A 138 -2.48 22.82 -9.85
CA ASP A 138 -1.88 22.18 -11.03
C ASP A 138 -1.33 20.78 -10.76
N GLY A 139 -1.47 20.25 -9.53
CA GLY A 139 -1.02 18.91 -9.22
C GLY A 139 -0.79 18.64 -7.74
N LYS A 140 -0.01 17.59 -7.46
CA LYS A 140 0.30 17.14 -6.10
C LYS A 140 1.76 16.70 -6.01
N LEU A 141 2.43 17.10 -4.94
CA LEU A 141 3.76 16.58 -4.58
C LEU A 141 3.66 15.74 -3.32
N MET A 142 4.34 14.60 -3.32
CA MET A 142 4.34 13.66 -2.19
C MET A 142 5.78 13.40 -1.75
N PHE A 143 6.07 13.70 -0.48
CA PHE A 143 7.37 13.46 0.15
C PHE A 143 7.22 12.28 1.11
N GLY A 144 7.77 11.13 0.72
CA GLY A 144 7.65 9.90 1.50
C GLY A 144 8.84 9.68 2.43
N ASN A 145 8.55 9.27 3.66
CA ASN A 145 9.51 8.68 4.58
C ASN A 145 9.09 7.23 4.86
N THR A 146 9.86 6.29 4.35
CA THR A 146 9.56 4.85 4.38
C THR A 146 10.49 4.07 5.31
N ARG A 147 11.31 4.75 6.12
CA ARG A 147 12.34 4.11 6.94
C ARG A 147 11.80 3.01 7.85
N SER A 148 10.63 3.23 8.45
CA SER A 148 9.98 2.24 9.32
C SER A 148 9.63 0.94 8.60
N LEU A 149 9.37 0.98 7.28
CA LEU A 149 9.03 -0.20 6.49
C LEU A 149 10.22 -1.15 6.27
N GLU A 150 11.47 -0.71 6.55
CA GLU A 150 12.66 -1.56 6.54
C GLU A 150 12.63 -2.62 7.66
N GLU A 151 11.82 -2.41 8.70
CA GLU A 151 11.64 -3.35 9.80
C GLU A 151 10.74 -4.55 9.43
N ILE A 152 9.98 -4.43 8.33
CA ILE A 152 9.07 -5.48 7.89
C ILE A 152 9.87 -6.59 7.20
N ASP A 153 9.92 -7.76 7.84
CA ASP A 153 10.45 -9.00 7.30
C ASP A 153 9.62 -10.19 7.78
N PHE A 154 9.95 -11.38 7.29
CA PHE A 154 9.19 -12.58 7.63
C PHE A 154 9.26 -12.92 9.13
N ALA A 155 10.41 -12.71 9.78
CA ALA A 155 10.55 -12.96 11.21
C ALA A 155 9.64 -12.03 12.02
N ARG A 156 9.56 -10.76 11.64
CA ARG A 156 8.67 -9.78 12.26
C ARG A 156 7.18 -10.13 12.08
N ILE A 157 6.81 -10.63 10.91
CA ILE A 157 5.44 -11.12 10.67
C ILE A 157 5.13 -12.28 11.62
N MET A 158 6.02 -13.27 11.73
CA MET A 158 5.81 -14.43 12.62
C MET A 158 5.75 -14.04 14.10
N GLU A 159 6.58 -13.08 14.52
CA GLU A 159 6.58 -12.56 15.88
C GLU A 159 5.25 -11.87 16.22
N CYS A 160 4.82 -10.92 15.39
CA CYS A 160 3.63 -10.09 15.67
C CYS A 160 2.31 -10.84 15.47
N CYS A 161 2.23 -11.74 14.49
CA CYS A 161 1.02 -12.51 14.21
C CYS A 161 0.87 -13.76 15.07
N GLU A 162 1.93 -14.22 15.74
CA GLU A 162 2.04 -15.59 16.27
C GLU A 162 1.90 -16.63 15.13
N GLU A 163 2.91 -17.44 14.89
CA GLU A 163 3.01 -18.31 13.70
C GLU A 163 1.73 -19.13 13.43
N GLY A 164 1.15 -19.76 14.46
CA GLY A 164 -0.06 -20.56 14.30
C GLY A 164 -1.28 -19.76 13.85
N LYS A 165 -1.44 -18.53 14.34
CA LYS A 165 -2.51 -17.62 13.92
C LYS A 165 -2.29 -17.10 12.50
N PHE A 166 -1.04 -16.83 12.12
CA PHE A 166 -0.74 -16.44 10.75
C PHE A 166 -1.07 -17.54 9.76
N LEU A 167 -0.67 -18.79 10.05
CA LEU A 167 -1.03 -19.94 9.23
C LEU A 167 -2.55 -20.13 9.12
N GLU A 168 -3.28 -19.95 10.22
CA GLU A 168 -4.75 -20.01 10.23
C GLU A 168 -5.37 -18.91 9.36
N MET A 169 -4.86 -17.67 9.44
CA MET A 169 -5.32 -16.57 8.59
C MET A 169 -5.13 -16.91 7.11
N MET A 170 -3.95 -17.37 6.74
CA MET A 170 -3.61 -17.75 5.38
C MET A 170 -4.42 -18.95 4.87
N ALA A 171 -4.63 -19.96 5.72
CA ALA A 171 -5.42 -21.15 5.38
C ALA A 171 -6.89 -20.81 5.08
N ASN A 172 -7.46 -19.86 5.80
CA ASN A 172 -8.86 -19.49 5.69
C ASN A 172 -9.13 -18.38 4.64
N ALA A 173 -8.09 -17.77 4.05
CA ALA A 173 -8.26 -16.72 3.07
C ALA A 173 -8.69 -17.24 1.69
N ASP A 174 -9.72 -16.62 1.10
CA ASP A 174 -10.07 -16.78 -0.32
C ASP A 174 -9.17 -15.91 -1.22
N VAL A 175 -8.78 -14.72 -0.74
CA VAL A 175 -7.86 -13.83 -1.45
C VAL A 175 -6.73 -13.41 -0.51
N VAL A 176 -5.49 -13.60 -0.93
CA VAL A 176 -4.31 -13.07 -0.24
C VAL A 176 -3.70 -11.99 -1.13
N SER A 177 -3.70 -10.76 -0.64
CA SER A 177 -3.21 -9.60 -1.39
C SER A 177 -1.95 -9.05 -0.73
N ILE A 178 -0.84 -9.10 -1.47
CA ILE A 178 0.45 -8.56 -1.03
C ILE A 178 0.81 -7.42 -1.96
N VAL A 179 0.70 -6.21 -1.45
CA VAL A 179 0.79 -5.00 -2.24
C VAL A 179 1.93 -4.10 -1.78
N ASN A 180 2.30 -3.14 -2.65
CA ASN A 180 3.35 -2.17 -2.39
C ASN A 180 4.75 -2.79 -2.21
N TRP A 181 5.11 -3.68 -3.15
CA TRP A 181 6.44 -4.30 -3.16
C TRP A 181 7.59 -3.29 -3.15
N THR A 182 7.46 -2.22 -3.92
CA THR A 182 8.53 -1.22 -4.10
C THR A 182 8.94 -0.55 -2.78
N MET A 183 7.97 -0.23 -1.91
CA MET A 183 8.22 0.54 -0.70
C MET A 183 8.66 -0.31 0.49
N ILE A 184 8.59 -1.63 0.39
CA ILE A 184 9.05 -2.57 1.43
C ILE A 184 10.31 -3.27 0.94
N PRO A 185 11.51 -2.88 1.41
CA PRO A 185 12.78 -3.37 0.86
C PRO A 185 12.95 -4.88 0.89
N LYS A 186 12.41 -5.54 1.92
CA LYS A 186 12.54 -6.99 2.10
C LYS A 186 11.37 -7.79 1.52
N MET A 187 10.48 -7.18 0.71
CA MET A 187 9.27 -7.85 0.23
C MET A 187 9.57 -9.10 -0.58
N THR A 188 10.57 -9.08 -1.48
CA THR A 188 10.93 -10.26 -2.27
C THR A 188 11.31 -11.43 -1.36
N SER A 189 12.12 -11.19 -0.33
CA SER A 189 12.48 -12.24 0.63
C SER A 189 11.28 -12.75 1.44
N ILE A 190 10.34 -11.88 1.80
CA ILE A 190 9.08 -12.29 2.44
C ILE A 190 8.28 -13.21 1.51
N LEU A 191 8.17 -12.86 0.23
CA LEU A 191 7.47 -13.70 -0.76
C LEU A 191 8.14 -15.07 -0.92
N VAL A 192 9.47 -15.15 -0.93
CA VAL A 192 10.23 -16.41 -0.94
C VAL A 192 9.87 -17.26 0.28
N GLU A 193 9.92 -16.69 1.48
CA GLU A 193 9.59 -17.40 2.73
C GLU A 193 8.11 -17.89 2.72
N LEU A 194 7.19 -17.11 2.18
CA LEU A 194 5.79 -17.52 2.03
C LEU A 194 5.67 -18.74 1.11
N VAL A 195 6.29 -18.71 -0.06
CA VAL A 195 6.25 -19.83 -1.02
C VAL A 195 6.93 -21.07 -0.48
N ASP A 196 8.07 -20.92 0.19
CA ASP A 196 8.88 -22.07 0.62
C ASP A 196 8.42 -22.68 1.94
N ARG A 197 7.89 -21.88 2.86
CA ARG A 197 7.61 -22.32 4.23
C ARG A 197 6.13 -22.28 4.61
N VAL A 198 5.35 -21.38 4.05
CA VAL A 198 3.94 -21.21 4.44
C VAL A 198 3.02 -22.00 3.51
N LEU A 199 3.08 -21.73 2.21
CA LEU A 199 2.12 -22.30 1.25
C LEU A 199 2.13 -23.83 1.18
N PRO A 200 3.27 -24.53 1.28
CA PRO A 200 3.28 -25.99 1.27
C PRO A 200 2.56 -26.63 2.46
N ASN A 201 2.41 -25.89 3.57
CA ASN A 201 1.78 -26.35 4.80
C ASN A 201 0.31 -25.93 4.90
N LEU A 202 -0.22 -25.19 3.93
CA LEU A 202 -1.63 -24.80 3.92
C LEU A 202 -2.51 -25.92 3.33
N PRO A 203 -3.71 -26.14 3.88
CA PRO A 203 -4.66 -27.07 3.27
C PRO A 203 -5.06 -26.59 1.87
N PRO A 204 -5.34 -27.52 0.93
CA PRO A 204 -5.87 -27.17 -0.38
C PRO A 204 -7.17 -26.36 -0.24
N ARG A 205 -7.33 -25.34 -1.09
CA ARG A 205 -8.53 -24.50 -1.13
C ARG A 205 -8.76 -23.99 -2.56
N ASP A 206 -9.77 -24.51 -3.23
CA ASP A 206 -10.07 -24.20 -4.65
C ASP A 206 -10.45 -22.74 -4.89
N THR A 207 -10.86 -22.02 -3.84
CA THR A 207 -11.24 -20.61 -3.94
C THR A 207 -10.09 -19.67 -3.64
N ARG A 208 -8.91 -20.18 -3.22
CA ARG A 208 -7.77 -19.32 -2.93
C ARG A 208 -7.21 -18.68 -4.19
N SER A 209 -6.90 -17.40 -4.08
CA SER A 209 -6.16 -16.66 -5.11
C SER A 209 -5.17 -15.69 -4.46
N PHE A 210 -4.13 -15.36 -5.19
CA PHE A 210 -3.12 -14.38 -4.79
C PHE A 210 -3.21 -13.15 -5.67
N PHE A 211 -3.11 -11.98 -5.07
CA PHE A 211 -3.02 -10.70 -5.78
C PHE A 211 -1.75 -9.96 -5.34
N PHE A 212 -1.02 -9.47 -6.31
CA PHE A 212 0.21 -8.70 -6.12
C PHE A 212 0.11 -7.34 -6.79
N ASP A 213 0.72 -6.32 -6.16
CA ASP A 213 0.88 -4.99 -6.72
C ASP A 213 2.30 -4.49 -6.42
N LEU A 214 2.99 -4.01 -7.45
CA LEU A 214 4.38 -3.57 -7.32
C LEU A 214 4.47 -2.14 -6.80
N THR A 215 3.54 -1.28 -7.16
CA THR A 215 3.59 0.18 -6.94
C THR A 215 4.84 0.75 -7.61
N ASP A 216 4.91 1.74 -8.33
CA ASP A 216 6.05 2.45 -8.93
C ASP A 216 7.38 1.63 -9.04
N PRO A 217 7.44 0.56 -9.84
CA PRO A 217 8.60 -0.34 -9.91
C PRO A 217 9.87 0.36 -10.42
N ALA A 218 9.76 1.53 -11.07
CA ALA A 218 10.92 2.32 -11.52
C ALA A 218 11.87 2.73 -10.39
N LYS A 219 11.44 2.65 -9.14
CA LYS A 219 12.30 2.90 -7.96
C LYS A 219 13.22 1.73 -7.60
N ARG A 220 13.06 0.59 -8.25
CA ARG A 220 13.87 -0.61 -8.05
C ARG A 220 14.73 -0.90 -9.28
N SER A 221 15.77 -1.73 -9.10
CA SER A 221 16.57 -2.18 -10.23
C SER A 221 15.79 -3.16 -11.13
N LYS A 222 16.22 -3.30 -12.38
CA LYS A 222 15.65 -4.31 -13.30
C LYS A 222 15.86 -5.73 -12.77
N ASP A 223 16.98 -6.01 -12.10
CA ASP A 223 17.25 -7.31 -11.50
C ASP A 223 16.28 -7.61 -10.36
N ASP A 224 15.97 -6.62 -9.49
CA ASP A 224 14.95 -6.76 -8.44
C ASP A 224 13.57 -7.05 -9.02
N ILE A 225 13.19 -6.34 -10.11
CA ILE A 225 11.90 -6.56 -10.80
C ILE A 225 11.85 -7.98 -11.37
N PHE A 226 12.91 -8.41 -12.04
CA PHE A 226 12.99 -9.75 -12.60
C PHE A 226 12.89 -10.83 -11.51
N GLU A 227 13.60 -10.65 -10.40
CA GLU A 227 13.58 -11.57 -9.26
C GLU A 227 12.17 -11.68 -8.67
N VAL A 228 11.50 -10.56 -8.39
CA VAL A 228 10.16 -10.62 -7.80
C VAL A 228 9.13 -11.25 -8.74
N LEU A 229 9.22 -11.02 -10.05
CA LEU A 229 8.34 -11.67 -11.03
C LEU A 229 8.52 -13.19 -11.05
N GLN A 230 9.77 -13.68 -10.96
CA GLN A 230 10.04 -15.10 -10.82
C GLN A 230 9.45 -15.67 -9.52
N VAL A 231 9.59 -14.96 -8.40
CA VAL A 231 9.01 -15.40 -7.13
C VAL A 231 7.48 -15.40 -7.20
N ILE A 232 6.84 -14.36 -7.74
CA ILE A 232 5.38 -14.31 -7.92
C ILE A 232 4.90 -15.47 -8.78
N SER A 233 5.63 -15.84 -9.84
CA SER A 233 5.24 -16.96 -10.70
C SER A 233 5.17 -18.30 -9.97
N ARG A 234 5.96 -18.49 -8.90
CA ARG A 234 5.97 -19.72 -8.09
C ARG A 234 4.67 -19.89 -7.29
N PHE A 235 3.95 -18.81 -6.97
CA PHE A 235 2.64 -18.89 -6.30
C PHE A 235 1.60 -19.64 -7.13
N GLN A 236 1.75 -19.67 -8.46
CA GLN A 236 0.84 -20.39 -9.37
C GLN A 236 0.84 -21.91 -9.14
N ALA A 237 1.88 -22.46 -8.53
CA ALA A 237 1.90 -23.87 -8.12
C ALA A 237 0.90 -24.18 -6.98
N HIS A 238 0.42 -23.16 -6.27
CA HIS A 238 -0.44 -23.30 -5.11
C HIS A 238 -1.86 -22.78 -5.34
N ALA A 239 -2.04 -21.74 -6.16
CA ALA A 239 -3.34 -21.17 -6.54
C ALA A 239 -3.17 -20.15 -7.66
N GLU A 240 -4.29 -19.61 -8.19
CA GLU A 240 -4.25 -18.53 -9.17
C GLU A 240 -3.51 -17.30 -8.61
N ALA A 241 -2.55 -16.78 -9.38
CA ALA A 241 -1.77 -15.60 -9.03
C ALA A 241 -1.99 -14.49 -10.07
N THR A 242 -2.44 -13.33 -9.59
CA THR A 242 -2.70 -12.14 -10.40
C THR A 242 -1.73 -11.04 -10.03
N LEU A 243 -1.07 -10.44 -11.01
CA LEU A 243 -0.27 -9.23 -10.86
C LEU A 243 -1.06 -8.04 -11.42
N GLY A 244 -1.38 -7.07 -10.57
CA GLY A 244 -1.99 -5.80 -10.95
C GLY A 244 -0.92 -4.79 -11.36
N LEU A 245 -1.06 -4.22 -12.55
CA LEU A 245 -0.18 -3.16 -13.04
C LEU A 245 -1.03 -2.09 -13.73
N ASN A 246 -0.77 -0.84 -13.44
CA ASN A 246 -1.28 0.25 -14.26
C ASN A 246 -0.46 0.36 -15.56
N TYR A 247 -0.90 1.21 -16.50
CA TYR A 247 -0.25 1.32 -17.80
C TYR A 247 1.25 1.68 -17.73
N ASN A 248 1.61 2.63 -16.85
CA ASN A 248 3.00 3.06 -16.71
C ASN A 248 3.86 1.96 -16.06
N GLU A 249 3.34 1.29 -15.04
CA GLU A 249 4.01 0.15 -14.40
C GLU A 249 4.22 -0.99 -15.39
N ALA A 250 3.22 -1.29 -16.23
CA ALA A 250 3.35 -2.31 -17.26
C ALA A 250 4.46 -1.99 -18.27
N LEU A 251 4.60 -0.73 -18.68
CA LEU A 251 5.71 -0.30 -19.52
C LEU A 251 7.06 -0.50 -18.82
N GLN A 252 7.18 -0.09 -17.56
CA GLN A 252 8.41 -0.22 -16.77
C GLN A 252 8.85 -1.67 -16.54
N VAL A 253 7.88 -2.58 -16.41
CA VAL A 253 8.15 -4.03 -16.24
C VAL A 253 8.54 -4.69 -17.57
N CYS A 254 8.09 -4.16 -18.72
CA CYS A 254 8.38 -4.73 -20.05
C CYS A 254 9.67 -4.18 -20.68
N GLU A 255 10.27 -3.10 -20.17
CA GLU A 255 11.54 -2.51 -20.63
C GLU A 255 12.79 -3.16 -19.97
#